data_56a3a5a4bef97bef2e88f35504d8f9f1
#
_entry.id   56a3a5a4bef97bef2e88f35504d8f9f1
#
_cell.length_a   1.000
_cell.length_b   1.000
_cell.length_c   1.000
_cell.angle_alpha   90.00
_cell.angle_beta   90.00
_cell.angle_gamma   90.00
#
_symmetry.space_group_name_H-M   'P 1'
#
loop_
_entity.id
_entity.type
_entity.pdbx_description
1 polymer ?
#
loop_
_entity_poly.entity_id
_entity_poly.type
_entity_poly.pdbx_seq_one_letter_code
_entity_poly.pdbx_strand_id
1 'polypeptide(L)'
;YSSWYSGSIEPEATFLSRFPDKRSTEELTEEDRRFIRDRYDENVAFADAQVGALLSILDSSKRYEDSLVILMSDHGEAFLEHGRYLHSRMLFREFLHVPLVIKWPRGVSGYEAEVAEPMSLVDLVPTLEDGLALPAQQEGYQGRSLIPLVFDGAHRQEPLWATTRRVDTYQKPPRPLEMLQAGPWKILYDPLSDSSRIYQIENDPGESQDLSGELPMRTLYLRQALLRQRTYNRELLQQAPEPGPIEDSDAEIQKQLEALGYLN
;
A
#
# COMPACT_ATOMS: atom_id res chain seq x y z
N TYR A 1 -9.00 -25.92 12.27
CA TYR A 1 -9.68 -24.87 11.44
C TYR A 1 -10.43 -25.47 10.24
N SER A 2 -9.93 -26.53 9.62
CA SER A 2 -10.60 -27.16 8.47
C SER A 2 -11.81 -28.04 8.82
N SER A 3 -12.04 -28.36 10.09
CA SER A 3 -13.04 -29.35 10.51
C SER A 3 -14.50 -28.90 10.32
N TRP A 4 -14.76 -27.61 10.12
CA TRP A 4 -16.09 -27.05 9.92
C TRP A 4 -16.36 -26.62 8.47
N TYR A 5 -15.31 -26.57 7.63
CA TYR A 5 -15.43 -26.09 6.24
C TYR A 5 -15.82 -27.21 5.30
N SER A 6 -16.91 -27.02 4.57
CA SER A 6 -17.44 -27.93 3.55
C SER A 6 -17.56 -27.32 2.16
N GLY A 7 -16.96 -26.15 1.95
CA GLY A 7 -17.01 -25.44 0.68
C GLY A 7 -16.14 -26.04 -0.42
N SER A 8 -16.00 -25.32 -1.52
CA SER A 8 -15.34 -25.79 -2.76
C SER A 8 -13.81 -25.71 -2.74
N ILE A 9 -13.23 -25.05 -1.75
CA ILE A 9 -11.78 -24.86 -1.61
C ILE A 9 -11.18 -26.01 -0.79
N GLU A 10 -10.19 -26.74 -1.34
CA GLU A 10 -9.47 -27.73 -0.53
C GLU A 10 -8.54 -27.02 0.48
N PRO A 11 -8.68 -27.31 1.79
CA PRO A 11 -7.92 -26.63 2.83
C PRO A 11 -6.40 -26.77 2.74
N GLU A 12 -5.92 -27.88 2.13
CA GLU A 12 -4.49 -28.19 1.99
C GLU A 12 -3.86 -27.59 0.72
N ALA A 13 -4.69 -27.13 -0.22
CA ALA A 13 -4.16 -26.43 -1.38
C ALA A 13 -3.65 -25.06 -0.95
N THR A 14 -2.42 -24.74 -1.28
CA THR A 14 -2.02 -23.34 -1.22
C THR A 14 -3.01 -22.54 -2.03
N PHE A 15 -3.64 -21.56 -1.40
CA PHE A 15 -4.68 -20.73 -1.99
C PHE A 15 -4.31 -20.22 -3.39
N LEU A 16 -3.02 -19.99 -3.64
CA LEU A 16 -2.46 -19.54 -4.90
C LEU A 16 -2.50 -20.59 -6.04
N SER A 17 -2.41 -21.89 -5.74
CA SER A 17 -2.32 -22.92 -6.79
C SER A 17 -3.67 -23.25 -7.43
N ARG A 18 -4.78 -22.89 -6.81
CA ARG A 18 -6.13 -23.23 -7.28
C ARG A 18 -6.90 -22.09 -7.94
N PHE A 19 -6.39 -20.89 -7.85
CA PHE A 19 -6.99 -19.76 -8.54
C PHE A 19 -6.04 -19.14 -9.57
N PRO A 20 -5.50 -19.92 -10.53
CA PRO A 20 -4.60 -19.39 -11.55
C PRO A 20 -5.29 -18.38 -12.48
N ASP A 21 -6.60 -18.45 -12.64
CA ASP A 21 -7.35 -17.62 -13.60
C ASP A 21 -8.63 -17.05 -12.98
N LYS A 22 -8.48 -16.32 -11.95
CA LYS A 22 -9.48 -15.82 -11.01
C LYS A 22 -10.35 -14.73 -11.42
N ARG A 23 -10.86 -14.82 -12.60
CA ARG A 23 -11.76 -13.83 -13.16
C ARG A 23 -13.22 -14.08 -12.83
N SER A 24 -13.59 -15.24 -12.29
CA SER A 24 -14.94 -15.51 -11.83
C SER A 24 -14.97 -15.76 -10.34
N THR A 25 -15.16 -14.70 -9.60
CA THR A 25 -15.52 -14.74 -8.18
C THR A 25 -17.00 -15.11 -7.98
N GLU A 26 -17.73 -15.29 -9.08
CA GLU A 26 -19.16 -15.61 -9.12
C GLU A 26 -19.46 -17.04 -8.64
N GLU A 27 -18.46 -17.93 -8.66
CA GLU A 27 -18.61 -19.33 -8.24
C GLU A 27 -18.34 -19.57 -6.75
N LEU A 28 -17.91 -18.55 -6.00
CA LEU A 28 -17.60 -18.71 -4.58
C LEU A 28 -18.84 -18.57 -3.72
N THR A 29 -19.08 -19.59 -2.90
CA THR A 29 -20.14 -19.58 -1.89
C THR A 29 -19.80 -18.62 -0.74
N GLU A 30 -20.78 -18.25 0.07
CA GLU A 30 -20.53 -17.46 1.27
C GLU A 30 -19.65 -18.19 2.29
N GLU A 31 -19.69 -19.52 2.32
CA GLU A 31 -18.80 -20.34 3.14
C GLU A 31 -17.35 -20.27 2.65
N ASP A 32 -17.11 -20.29 1.32
CA ASP A 32 -15.78 -20.08 0.73
C ASP A 32 -15.22 -18.69 1.10
N ARG A 33 -16.04 -17.65 0.98
CA ARG A 33 -15.66 -16.28 1.31
C ARG A 33 -15.27 -16.12 2.77
N ARG A 34 -16.07 -16.72 3.66
CA ARG A 34 -15.79 -16.73 5.09
C ARG A 34 -14.50 -17.48 5.37
N PHE A 35 -14.31 -18.66 4.79
CA PHE A 35 -13.09 -19.45 4.96
C PHE A 35 -11.84 -18.67 4.56
N ILE A 36 -11.89 -17.94 3.45
CA ILE A 36 -10.76 -17.11 2.99
C ILE A 36 -10.43 -16.01 4.01
N ARG A 37 -11.45 -15.31 4.55
CA ARG A 37 -11.23 -14.28 5.58
C ARG A 37 -10.66 -14.88 6.85
N ASP A 38 -11.22 -15.99 7.32
CA ASP A 38 -10.74 -16.67 8.53
C ASP A 38 -9.27 -17.10 8.39
N ARG A 39 -8.86 -17.54 7.18
CA ARG A 39 -7.44 -17.87 6.90
C ARG A 39 -6.55 -16.64 6.91
N TYR A 40 -7.03 -15.52 6.42
CA TYR A 40 -6.29 -14.26 6.51
C TYR A 40 -6.16 -13.81 7.97
N ASP A 41 -7.22 -13.86 8.73
CA ASP A 41 -7.22 -13.48 10.15
C ASP A 41 -6.26 -14.35 10.99
N GLU A 42 -6.12 -15.64 10.64
CA GLU A 42 -5.10 -16.51 11.24
C GLU A 42 -3.68 -16.02 10.93
N ASN A 43 -3.42 -15.60 9.70
CA ASN A 43 -2.11 -15.05 9.33
C ASN A 43 -1.83 -13.73 10.05
N VAL A 44 -2.84 -12.88 10.21
CA VAL A 44 -2.73 -11.63 11.00
C VAL A 44 -2.42 -11.96 12.46
N ALA A 45 -3.13 -12.92 13.07
CA ALA A 45 -2.88 -13.34 14.45
C ALA A 45 -1.48 -13.95 14.62
N PHE A 46 -1.00 -14.71 13.63
CA PHE A 46 0.37 -15.23 13.64
C PHE A 46 1.39 -14.08 13.54
N ALA A 47 1.21 -13.14 12.63
CA ALA A 47 2.09 -11.98 12.47
C ALA A 47 2.13 -11.13 13.75
N ASP A 48 0.97 -10.89 14.39
CA ASP A 48 0.88 -10.18 15.67
C ASP A 48 1.69 -10.86 16.77
N ALA A 49 1.58 -12.19 16.89
CA ALA A 49 2.37 -12.95 17.83
C ALA A 49 3.90 -12.83 17.58
N GLN A 50 4.33 -12.80 16.30
CA GLN A 50 5.75 -12.60 15.96
C GLN A 50 6.21 -11.18 16.29
N VAL A 51 5.39 -10.17 16.01
CA VAL A 51 5.66 -8.77 16.41
C VAL A 51 5.77 -8.67 17.93
N GLY A 52 4.85 -9.29 18.69
CA GLY A 52 4.91 -9.35 20.15
C GLY A 52 6.21 -9.99 20.67
N ALA A 53 6.67 -11.08 20.05
CA ALA A 53 7.95 -11.71 20.40
C ALA A 53 9.14 -10.78 20.12
N LEU A 54 9.17 -10.09 18.99
CA LEU A 54 10.22 -9.13 18.66
C LEU A 54 10.24 -7.96 19.65
N LEU A 55 9.09 -7.39 19.98
CA LEU A 55 8.99 -6.31 20.99
C LEU A 55 9.48 -6.77 22.36
N SER A 56 9.20 -8.02 22.75
CA SER A 56 9.70 -8.61 24.00
C SER A 56 11.22 -8.75 24.02
N ILE A 57 11.86 -9.05 22.87
CA ILE A 57 13.32 -9.06 22.73
C ILE A 57 13.90 -7.66 22.92
N LEU A 58 13.30 -6.64 22.30
CA LEU A 58 13.71 -5.26 22.46
C LEU A 58 13.59 -4.80 23.91
N ASP A 59 12.49 -5.15 24.60
CA ASP A 59 12.27 -4.80 25.99
C ASP A 59 13.28 -5.50 26.92
N SER A 60 13.47 -6.80 26.78
CA SER A 60 14.43 -7.56 27.58
C SER A 60 15.89 -7.10 27.39
N SER A 61 16.22 -6.58 26.20
CA SER A 61 17.51 -5.95 25.90
C SER A 61 17.59 -4.49 26.39
N LYS A 62 16.54 -3.94 27.00
CA LYS A 62 16.41 -2.56 27.45
C LYS A 62 16.54 -1.53 26.32
N ARG A 63 16.25 -1.93 25.09
CA ARG A 63 16.32 -1.07 23.91
C ARG A 63 14.97 -0.52 23.50
N TYR A 64 13.86 -1.13 23.92
CA TYR A 64 12.52 -0.75 23.48
C TYR A 64 12.23 0.74 23.68
N GLU A 65 12.52 1.25 24.88
CA GLU A 65 12.23 2.64 25.21
C GLU A 65 13.00 3.66 24.34
N ASP A 66 14.24 3.33 24.01
CA ASP A 66 15.13 4.22 23.25
C ASP A 66 15.09 3.96 21.74
N SER A 67 14.27 3.02 21.28
CA SER A 67 14.09 2.70 19.87
C SER A 67 12.93 3.47 19.25
N LEU A 68 13.11 3.90 18.00
CA LEU A 68 12.00 4.17 17.10
C LEU A 68 11.50 2.83 16.56
N VAL A 69 10.20 2.57 16.71
CA VAL A 69 9.58 1.35 16.19
C VAL A 69 8.48 1.74 15.22
N ILE A 70 8.52 1.22 14.01
CA ILE A 70 7.52 1.45 12.98
C ILE A 70 6.89 0.11 12.62
N LEU A 71 5.56 0.04 12.74
CA LEU A 71 4.75 -1.07 12.26
C LEU A 71 3.92 -0.56 11.08
N MET A 72 4.04 -1.23 9.95
CA MET A 72 3.32 -0.88 8.72
C MET A 72 3.08 -2.12 7.86
N SER A 73 2.21 -1.99 6.86
CA SER A 73 2.14 -2.92 5.74
C SER A 73 2.58 -2.23 4.45
N ASP A 74 3.10 -2.98 3.50
CA ASP A 74 3.51 -2.50 2.18
C ASP A 74 2.31 -2.34 1.22
N HIS A 75 1.29 -3.19 1.38
CA HIS A 75 0.02 -3.12 0.65
C HIS A 75 -1.11 -3.73 1.48
N GLY A 76 -2.33 -3.55 1.03
CA GLY A 76 -3.52 -4.18 1.57
C GLY A 76 -3.91 -5.45 0.82
N GLU A 77 -5.10 -5.97 1.13
CA GLU A 77 -5.64 -7.22 0.60
C GLU A 77 -7.12 -7.09 0.29
N ALA A 78 -7.58 -7.66 -0.82
CA ALA A 78 -8.98 -7.65 -1.22
C ALA A 78 -9.68 -8.95 -0.87
N PHE A 79 -10.94 -8.82 -0.42
CA PHE A 79 -11.85 -9.94 -0.11
C PHE A 79 -13.15 -9.84 -0.91
N LEU A 80 -13.03 -9.63 -2.21
CA LEU A 80 -14.05 -9.41 -3.24
C LEU A 80 -14.49 -7.95 -3.45
N GLU A 81 -13.94 -7.03 -2.74
CA GLU A 81 -14.11 -5.64 -3.12
C GLU A 81 -13.68 -5.49 -4.58
N HIS A 82 -14.46 -4.76 -5.35
CA HIS A 82 -14.26 -4.59 -6.81
C HIS A 82 -14.09 -5.92 -7.58
N GLY A 83 -14.67 -7.02 -7.09
CA GLY A 83 -14.59 -8.34 -7.71
C GLY A 83 -13.18 -8.94 -7.72
N ARG A 84 -12.34 -8.60 -6.75
CA ARG A 84 -10.96 -9.08 -6.64
C ARG A 84 -10.70 -9.81 -5.35
N TYR A 85 -9.77 -10.76 -5.41
CA TYR A 85 -9.18 -11.45 -4.28
C TYR A 85 -7.69 -11.22 -4.24
N LEU A 86 -7.11 -11.36 -3.05
CA LEU A 86 -5.68 -11.22 -2.81
C LEU A 86 -5.18 -9.81 -3.15
N HIS A 87 -3.87 -9.61 -3.00
CA HIS A 87 -3.23 -8.42 -3.50
C HIS A 87 -3.24 -8.43 -5.03
N SER A 88 -3.84 -7.44 -5.61
CA SER A 88 -3.85 -7.24 -7.05
C SER A 88 -3.23 -5.89 -7.38
N ARG A 89 -2.84 -5.75 -8.64
CA ARG A 89 -2.24 -4.51 -9.13
C ARG A 89 -3.32 -3.47 -9.44
N MET A 90 -4.20 -3.25 -8.46
CA MET A 90 -5.24 -2.21 -8.49
C MET A 90 -4.89 -1.12 -7.48
N LEU A 91 -5.53 0.02 -7.61
CA LEU A 91 -5.27 1.20 -6.78
C LEU A 91 -6.53 1.64 -6.01
N PHE A 92 -7.39 0.68 -5.66
CA PHE A 92 -8.51 0.91 -4.76
C PHE A 92 -8.06 0.93 -3.31
N ARG A 93 -8.94 1.40 -2.42
CA ARG A 93 -8.65 1.58 -1.01
C ARG A 93 -8.15 0.30 -0.34
N GLU A 94 -8.77 -0.84 -0.63
CA GLU A 94 -8.40 -2.14 -0.04
C GLU A 94 -6.95 -2.56 -0.31
N PHE A 95 -6.31 -1.99 -1.33
CA PHE A 95 -4.89 -2.23 -1.64
C PHE A 95 -3.95 -1.15 -1.12
N LEU A 96 -4.45 0.07 -0.90
CA LEU A 96 -3.63 1.24 -0.59
C LEU A 96 -3.73 1.69 0.86
N HIS A 97 -4.86 1.42 1.53
CA HIS A 97 -5.09 1.84 2.91
C HIS A 97 -4.50 0.82 3.87
N VAL A 98 -3.28 1.07 4.30
CA VAL A 98 -2.49 0.19 5.17
C VAL A 98 -2.33 0.80 6.56
N PRO A 99 -2.13 -0.02 7.61
CA PRO A 99 -1.80 0.49 8.94
C PRO A 99 -0.40 1.15 8.92
N LEU A 100 -0.26 2.20 9.70
CA LEU A 100 1.02 2.80 10.06
C LEU A 100 0.99 3.21 11.53
N VAL A 101 1.84 2.60 12.33
CA VAL A 101 2.01 2.92 13.76
C VAL A 101 3.46 3.26 14.01
N ILE A 102 3.71 4.40 14.66
CA ILE A 102 5.05 4.87 15.02
C ILE A 102 5.13 5.02 16.53
N LYS A 103 6.03 4.27 17.15
CA LYS A 103 6.44 4.46 18.54
C LYS A 103 7.74 5.24 18.56
N TRP A 104 7.69 6.45 19.10
CA TRP A 104 8.88 7.30 19.21
C TRP A 104 9.81 6.87 20.33
N PRO A 105 11.13 7.20 20.26
CA PRO A 105 12.06 6.97 21.36
C PRO A 105 11.68 7.74 22.60
N ARG A 106 12.18 7.31 23.76
CA ARG A 106 12.02 8.01 25.04
C ARG A 106 12.53 9.45 24.92
N GLY A 107 11.78 10.38 25.51
CA GLY A 107 12.10 11.81 25.50
C GLY A 107 11.48 12.59 24.33
N VAL A 108 10.95 11.91 23.32
CA VAL A 108 10.12 12.54 22.31
C VAL A 108 8.70 12.70 22.84
N SER A 109 8.20 13.93 22.84
CA SER A 109 6.85 14.26 23.33
C SER A 109 6.23 15.39 22.50
N GLY A 110 4.94 15.65 22.70
CA GLY A 110 4.23 16.71 22.00
C GLY A 110 3.71 16.32 20.62
N TYR A 111 3.66 15.02 20.32
CA TYR A 111 3.09 14.51 19.08
C TYR A 111 1.60 14.14 19.24
N GLU A 112 0.86 14.24 18.16
CA GLU A 112 -0.51 13.76 18.10
C GLU A 112 -0.55 12.24 18.19
N ALA A 113 -1.41 11.70 19.04
CA ALA A 113 -1.55 10.26 19.22
C ALA A 113 -2.21 9.58 18.01
N GLU A 114 -3.03 10.32 17.28
CA GLU A 114 -3.69 9.86 16.05
C GLU A 114 -3.72 11.01 15.06
N VAL A 115 -3.26 10.73 13.83
CA VAL A 115 -3.24 11.67 12.72
C VAL A 115 -4.23 11.18 11.66
N ALA A 116 -5.31 11.91 11.46
CA ALA A 116 -6.36 11.58 10.51
C ALA A 116 -5.99 11.94 9.06
N GLU A 117 -4.98 12.76 8.86
CA GLU A 117 -4.51 13.15 7.53
C GLU A 117 -3.96 11.94 6.75
N PRO A 118 -4.33 11.80 5.47
CA PRO A 118 -3.83 10.71 4.65
C PRO A 118 -2.33 10.87 4.36
N MET A 119 -1.59 9.77 4.46
CA MET A 119 -0.14 9.70 4.30
C MET A 119 0.24 8.69 3.21
N SER A 120 1.46 8.75 2.73
CA SER A 120 2.01 7.81 1.77
C SER A 120 3.25 7.11 2.32
N LEU A 121 3.49 5.86 1.95
CA LEU A 121 4.69 5.13 2.37
C LEU A 121 6.00 5.77 1.88
N VAL A 122 5.96 6.55 0.79
CA VAL A 122 7.12 7.32 0.33
C VAL A 122 7.51 8.45 1.28
N ASP A 123 6.62 8.81 2.21
CA ASP A 123 6.87 9.85 3.22
C ASP A 123 7.75 9.33 4.37
N LEU A 124 7.94 8.02 4.51
CA LEU A 124 8.65 7.42 5.65
C LEU A 124 10.12 7.81 5.70
N VAL A 125 10.85 7.71 4.59
CA VAL A 125 12.28 8.02 4.56
C VAL A 125 12.55 9.47 4.94
N PRO A 126 11.94 10.48 4.30
CA PRO A 126 12.12 11.87 4.72
C PRO A 126 11.64 12.14 6.16
N THR A 127 10.66 11.40 6.67
CA THR A 127 10.22 11.50 8.08
C THR A 127 11.30 10.97 9.04
N LEU A 128 11.95 9.87 8.70
CA LEU A 128 13.04 9.31 9.51
C LEU A 128 14.26 10.24 9.55
N GLU A 129 14.64 10.79 8.41
CA GLU A 129 15.75 11.74 8.34
C GLU A 129 15.48 12.98 9.18
N ASP A 130 14.29 13.55 9.06
CA ASP A 130 13.88 14.74 9.81
C ASP A 130 13.73 14.42 11.30
N GLY A 131 12.96 13.39 11.65
CA GLY A 131 12.66 13.04 13.05
C GLY A 131 13.87 12.54 13.85
N LEU A 132 14.88 12.00 13.19
CA LEU A 132 16.12 11.54 13.82
C LEU A 132 17.30 12.53 13.61
N ALA A 133 17.03 13.70 13.02
CA ALA A 133 18.04 14.69 12.65
C ALA A 133 19.22 14.09 11.88
N LEU A 134 18.92 13.15 10.97
CA LEU A 134 19.91 12.55 10.08
C LEU A 134 20.20 13.50 8.91
N PRO A 135 21.41 13.47 8.36
CA PRO A 135 21.67 14.20 7.13
C PRO A 135 20.82 13.60 6.00
N ALA A 136 20.16 14.47 5.21
CA ALA A 136 19.42 14.03 4.04
C ALA A 136 20.34 13.24 3.10
N GLN A 137 19.95 12.02 2.80
CA GLN A 137 20.76 11.13 1.95
C GLN A 137 20.62 11.44 0.47
N GLN A 138 19.46 11.99 0.08
CA GLN A 138 19.16 12.32 -1.31
C GLN A 138 18.39 13.64 -1.42
N GLU A 139 18.68 14.38 -2.48
CA GLU A 139 17.80 15.44 -2.96
C GLU A 139 16.72 14.79 -3.86
N GLY A 140 15.49 15.29 -3.77
CA GLY A 140 14.42 14.89 -4.70
C GLY A 140 13.56 13.69 -4.27
N TYR A 141 13.32 13.52 -2.97
CA TYR A 141 12.27 12.58 -2.51
C TYR A 141 10.91 12.92 -3.11
N GLN A 142 10.16 11.90 -3.51
CA GLN A 142 8.75 12.06 -3.88
C GLN A 142 7.86 12.27 -2.65
N GLY A 143 8.27 11.73 -1.51
CA GLY A 143 7.63 11.88 -0.22
C GLY A 143 8.07 13.14 0.53
N ARG A 144 7.40 13.40 1.63
CA ARG A 144 7.68 14.53 2.54
C ARG A 144 7.71 14.05 3.98
N SER A 145 8.44 14.77 4.82
CA SER A 145 8.42 14.51 6.26
C SER A 145 7.02 14.66 6.82
N LEU A 146 6.61 13.69 7.64
CA LEU A 146 5.36 13.70 8.40
C LEU A 146 5.50 14.45 9.74
N ILE A 147 6.71 14.90 10.10
CA ILE A 147 6.95 15.61 11.36
C ILE A 147 6.02 16.81 11.54
N PRO A 148 5.81 17.69 10.54
CA PRO A 148 4.86 18.80 10.70
C PRO A 148 3.42 18.37 10.95
N LEU A 149 2.98 17.24 10.37
CA LEU A 149 1.63 16.69 10.62
C LEU A 149 1.52 16.15 12.04
N VAL A 150 2.56 15.46 12.50
CA VAL A 150 2.56 14.72 13.77
C VAL A 150 2.75 15.66 14.97
N PHE A 151 3.58 16.70 14.84
CA PHE A 151 3.96 17.57 15.95
C PHE A 151 3.34 18.96 15.91
N ASP A 152 3.04 19.49 14.74
CA ASP A 152 2.60 20.89 14.58
C ASP A 152 1.11 20.99 14.18
N GLY A 153 0.41 19.86 14.00
CA GLY A 153 -0.97 19.83 13.53
C GLY A 153 -1.14 20.41 12.12
N ALA A 154 -0.11 20.34 11.31
CA ALA A 154 -0.16 20.78 9.92
C ALA A 154 -1.14 19.91 9.11
N HIS A 155 -1.62 20.45 7.99
CA HIS A 155 -2.46 19.73 7.05
C HIS A 155 -1.69 19.42 5.76
N ARG A 156 -1.95 18.24 5.20
CA ARG A 156 -1.37 17.89 3.91
C ARG A 156 -1.96 18.76 2.80
N GLN A 157 -1.09 19.44 2.08
CA GLN A 157 -1.46 20.29 0.94
C GLN A 157 -1.30 19.54 -0.40
N GLU A 158 -0.35 18.60 -0.46
CA GLU A 158 -0.04 17.88 -1.67
C GLU A 158 -0.93 16.65 -1.83
N PRO A 159 -1.28 16.34 -3.09
CA PRO A 159 -2.05 15.13 -3.36
C PRO A 159 -1.22 13.88 -3.11
N LEU A 160 -1.90 12.80 -2.74
CA LEU A 160 -1.33 11.46 -2.76
C LEU A 160 -1.31 10.93 -4.19
N TRP A 161 -0.23 10.27 -4.55
CA TRP A 161 -0.08 9.64 -5.86
C TRP A 161 0.41 8.21 -5.71
N ALA A 162 -0.16 7.31 -6.52
CA ALA A 162 0.30 5.94 -6.61
C ALA A 162 0.23 5.46 -8.06
N THR A 163 1.08 4.51 -8.40
CA THR A 163 1.08 3.85 -9.70
C THR A 163 1.30 2.37 -9.54
N THR A 164 0.75 1.59 -10.44
CA THR A 164 1.09 0.18 -10.59
C THR A 164 1.67 -0.06 -11.97
N ARG A 165 2.72 -0.87 -12.05
CA ARG A 165 3.17 -1.49 -13.29
C ARG A 165 2.67 -2.92 -13.30
N ARG A 166 1.69 -3.19 -14.15
CA ARG A 166 1.30 -4.55 -14.43
C ARG A 166 2.35 -5.18 -15.36
N VAL A 167 3.29 -5.90 -14.81
CA VAL A 167 4.08 -6.86 -15.57
C VAL A 167 3.26 -8.15 -15.62
N ASP A 168 2.48 -8.34 -16.67
CA ASP A 168 1.84 -9.64 -16.92
C ASP A 168 2.96 -10.59 -17.38
N THR A 169 3.30 -11.55 -16.55
CA THR A 169 4.21 -12.66 -16.91
C THR A 169 3.68 -13.52 -18.06
N TYR A 170 2.43 -13.31 -18.47
CA TYR A 170 1.76 -14.00 -19.56
C TYR A 170 1.37 -13.03 -20.69
N GLN A 171 2.35 -12.63 -21.50
CA GLN A 171 2.19 -12.12 -22.89
C GLN A 171 1.36 -10.85 -23.14
N LYS A 172 1.09 -9.98 -22.16
CA LYS A 172 0.45 -8.69 -22.42
C LYS A 172 1.33 -7.53 -21.94
N PRO A 173 1.37 -6.42 -22.70
CA PRO A 173 2.14 -5.26 -22.28
C PRO A 173 1.70 -4.80 -20.89
N PRO A 174 2.63 -4.29 -20.06
CA PRO A 174 2.30 -3.81 -18.73
C PRO A 174 1.19 -2.75 -18.83
N ARG A 175 0.16 -2.88 -17.99
CA ARG A 175 -0.92 -1.88 -17.88
C ARG A 175 -0.66 -1.04 -16.64
N PRO A 176 0.01 0.10 -16.76
CA PRO A 176 0.15 1.01 -15.64
C PRO A 176 -1.24 1.58 -15.32
N LEU A 177 -1.63 1.48 -14.06
CA LEU A 177 -2.71 2.31 -13.53
C LEU A 177 -2.08 3.42 -12.71
N GLU A 178 -2.69 4.57 -12.71
CA GLU A 178 -2.25 5.72 -11.94
C GLU A 178 -3.41 6.24 -11.08
N MET A 179 -3.09 6.69 -9.89
CA MET A 179 -4.02 7.27 -8.95
C MET A 179 -3.49 8.60 -8.44
N LEU A 180 -4.41 9.55 -8.26
CA LEU A 180 -4.18 10.74 -7.49
C LEU A 180 -5.36 10.97 -6.56
N GLN A 181 -5.07 11.25 -5.29
CA GLN A 181 -6.05 11.67 -4.31
C GLN A 181 -5.74 13.10 -3.87
N ALA A 182 -6.72 13.98 -4.02
CA ALA A 182 -6.63 15.38 -3.65
C ALA A 182 -7.85 15.74 -2.78
N GLY A 183 -7.61 15.89 -1.48
CA GLY A 183 -8.68 16.03 -0.50
C GLY A 183 -9.66 14.85 -0.59
N PRO A 184 -10.99 15.09 -0.63
CA PRO A 184 -11.98 14.03 -0.67
C PRO A 184 -12.15 13.37 -2.05
N TRP A 185 -11.36 13.75 -3.03
CA TRP A 185 -11.49 13.27 -4.40
C TRP A 185 -10.33 12.38 -4.80
N LYS A 186 -10.67 11.24 -5.40
CA LYS A 186 -9.71 10.30 -5.97
C LYS A 186 -10.00 10.07 -7.44
N ILE A 187 -8.95 10.05 -8.25
CA ILE A 187 -9.01 9.66 -9.65
C ILE A 187 -8.17 8.41 -9.88
N LEU A 188 -8.72 7.45 -10.61
CA LEU A 188 -8.01 6.33 -11.21
C LEU A 188 -7.92 6.57 -12.71
N TYR A 189 -6.73 6.48 -13.26
CA TYR A 189 -6.46 6.70 -14.68
C TYR A 189 -5.76 5.49 -15.30
N ASP A 190 -6.30 5.01 -16.40
CA ASP A 190 -5.69 3.98 -17.25
C ASP A 190 -5.11 4.65 -18.51
N PRO A 191 -3.78 4.77 -18.61
CA PRO A 191 -3.13 5.41 -19.76
C PRO A 191 -3.32 4.67 -21.07
N LEU A 192 -3.62 3.36 -21.05
CA LEU A 192 -3.77 2.58 -22.28
C LEU A 192 -5.12 2.76 -22.93
N SER A 193 -6.18 2.83 -22.13
CA SER A 193 -7.54 3.09 -22.60
C SER A 193 -7.90 4.57 -22.61
N ASP A 194 -7.01 5.42 -22.10
CA ASP A 194 -7.22 6.86 -21.87
C ASP A 194 -8.49 7.15 -21.05
N SER A 195 -8.85 6.22 -20.16
CA SER A 195 -10.04 6.31 -19.33
C SER A 195 -9.74 6.77 -17.92
N SER A 196 -10.69 7.49 -17.33
CA SER A 196 -10.62 7.95 -15.95
C SER A 196 -11.89 7.60 -15.20
N ARG A 197 -11.75 7.22 -13.92
CA ARG A 197 -12.84 7.08 -12.96
C ARG A 197 -12.57 7.99 -11.78
N ILE A 198 -13.57 8.64 -11.24
CA ILE A 198 -13.42 9.49 -10.07
C ILE A 198 -14.40 9.09 -8.96
N TYR A 199 -13.92 9.22 -7.73
CA TYR A 199 -14.65 8.83 -6.52
C TYR A 199 -14.61 9.97 -5.50
N GLN A 200 -15.69 10.12 -4.74
CA GLN A 200 -15.75 11.03 -3.59
C GLN A 200 -15.63 10.19 -2.31
N ILE A 201 -14.40 9.98 -1.84
CA ILE A 201 -14.05 8.96 -0.86
C ILE A 201 -14.58 9.18 0.57
N GLU A 202 -14.97 10.40 0.92
CA GLU A 202 -15.62 10.67 2.22
C GLU A 202 -17.05 10.12 2.27
N ASN A 203 -17.80 10.22 1.17
CA ASN A 203 -19.18 9.75 1.06
C ASN A 203 -19.27 8.34 0.47
N ASP A 204 -18.26 7.93 -0.27
CA ASP A 204 -18.13 6.60 -0.90
C ASP A 204 -16.75 5.99 -0.58
N PRO A 205 -16.50 5.62 0.68
CA PRO A 205 -15.21 5.04 1.08
C PRO A 205 -14.94 3.68 0.43
N GLY A 206 -15.96 3.02 -0.11
CA GLY A 206 -15.84 1.78 -0.87
C GLY A 206 -15.56 1.98 -2.35
N GLU A 207 -15.45 3.23 -2.83
CA GLU A 207 -15.14 3.55 -4.23
C GLU A 207 -16.04 2.80 -5.24
N SER A 208 -17.33 2.72 -4.89
CA SER A 208 -18.33 1.92 -5.62
C SER A 208 -19.02 2.72 -6.73
N GLN A 209 -19.08 4.05 -6.61
CA GLN A 209 -19.78 4.94 -7.53
C GLN A 209 -18.80 5.76 -8.35
N ASP A 210 -18.60 5.39 -9.62
CA ASP A 210 -17.83 6.20 -10.56
C ASP A 210 -18.64 7.43 -11.00
N LEU A 211 -18.18 8.60 -10.58
CA LEU A 211 -18.80 9.89 -10.88
C LEU A 211 -18.23 10.58 -12.13
N SER A 212 -17.37 9.90 -12.90
CA SER A 212 -16.69 10.53 -14.05
C SER A 212 -17.64 11.01 -15.14
N GLY A 213 -18.73 10.28 -15.37
CA GLY A 213 -19.77 10.67 -16.33
C GLY A 213 -20.67 11.80 -15.83
N GLU A 214 -20.91 11.89 -14.53
CA GLU A 214 -21.76 12.90 -13.92
C GLU A 214 -21.03 14.23 -13.70
N LEU A 215 -19.71 14.17 -13.46
CA LEU A 215 -18.88 15.33 -13.12
C LEU A 215 -17.70 15.51 -14.10
N PRO A 216 -17.96 15.74 -15.40
CA PRO A 216 -16.91 15.77 -16.43
C PRO A 216 -15.85 16.86 -16.20
N MET A 217 -16.24 18.02 -15.70
CA MET A 217 -15.29 19.12 -15.41
C MET A 217 -14.39 18.77 -14.23
N ARG A 218 -14.92 18.08 -13.22
CA ARG A 218 -14.13 17.57 -12.09
C ARG A 218 -13.15 16.50 -12.54
N THR A 219 -13.61 15.58 -13.37
CA THR A 219 -12.78 14.53 -13.98
C THR A 219 -11.62 15.13 -14.76
N LEU A 220 -11.89 16.14 -15.60
CA LEU A 220 -10.85 16.83 -16.36
C LEU A 220 -9.83 17.53 -15.43
N TYR A 221 -10.30 18.21 -14.40
CA TYR A 221 -9.44 18.89 -13.43
C TYR A 221 -8.50 17.91 -12.70
N LEU A 222 -9.05 16.82 -12.15
CA LEU A 222 -8.28 15.81 -11.45
C LEU A 222 -7.29 15.09 -12.39
N ARG A 223 -7.70 14.81 -13.61
CA ARG A 223 -6.83 14.23 -14.63
C ARG A 223 -5.65 15.15 -14.94
N GLN A 224 -5.87 16.44 -15.10
CA GLN A 224 -4.79 17.41 -15.32
C GLN A 224 -3.84 17.47 -14.11
N ALA A 225 -4.38 17.41 -12.89
CA ALA A 225 -3.56 17.35 -11.68
C ALA A 225 -2.69 16.08 -11.66
N LEU A 226 -3.27 14.92 -11.98
CA LEU A 226 -2.55 13.64 -12.07
C LEU A 226 -1.44 13.70 -13.13
N LEU A 227 -1.71 14.25 -14.31
CA LEU A 227 -0.71 14.36 -15.38
C LEU A 227 0.45 15.29 -14.99
N ARG A 228 0.16 16.38 -14.26
CA ARG A 228 1.21 17.27 -13.70
C ARG A 228 2.07 16.54 -12.68
N GLN A 229 1.45 15.80 -11.76
CA GLN A 229 2.17 15.00 -10.77
C GLN A 229 3.06 13.95 -11.43
N ARG A 230 2.55 13.25 -12.44
CA ARG A 230 3.34 12.29 -13.22
C ARG A 230 4.56 12.92 -13.88
N THR A 231 4.40 14.11 -14.44
CA THR A 231 5.53 14.84 -15.06
C THR A 231 6.57 15.20 -14.01
N TYR A 232 6.13 15.77 -12.89
CA TYR A 232 7.01 16.10 -11.77
C TYR A 232 7.78 14.87 -11.25
N ASN A 233 7.08 13.76 -11.00
CA ASN A 233 7.74 12.52 -10.54
C ASN A 233 8.75 11.98 -11.56
N ARG A 234 8.48 12.13 -12.86
CA ARG A 234 9.42 11.73 -13.91
C ARG A 234 10.67 12.60 -13.92
N GLU A 235 10.53 13.90 -13.72
CA GLU A 235 11.64 14.84 -13.64
C GLU A 235 12.52 14.54 -12.41
N LEU A 236 11.91 14.23 -11.26
CA LEU A 236 12.66 13.81 -10.07
C LEU A 236 13.45 12.52 -10.32
N LEU A 237 12.84 11.52 -10.97
CA LEU A 237 13.53 10.27 -11.30
C LEU A 237 14.72 10.47 -12.24
N GLN A 238 14.67 11.46 -13.12
CA GLN A 238 15.81 11.79 -14.00
C GLN A 238 16.98 12.45 -13.24
N GLN A 239 16.69 13.08 -12.10
CA GLN A 239 17.69 13.69 -11.23
C GLN A 239 18.21 12.72 -10.16
N ALA A 240 17.53 11.60 -9.96
CA ALA A 240 17.97 10.59 -9.00
C ALA A 240 19.32 9.99 -9.46
N PRO A 241 20.25 9.72 -8.53
CA PRO A 241 21.48 9.03 -8.87
C PRO A 241 21.16 7.64 -9.44
N GLU A 242 21.98 7.22 -10.40
CA GLU A 242 21.87 5.83 -10.92
C GLU A 242 21.94 4.86 -9.73
N PRO A 243 21.04 3.88 -9.66
CA PRO A 243 21.11 2.86 -8.62
C PRO A 243 22.48 2.17 -8.73
N GLY A 244 23.21 2.12 -7.62
CA GLY A 244 24.45 1.35 -7.56
C GLY A 244 24.21 -0.11 -7.98
N PRO A 245 25.25 -0.83 -8.40
CA PRO A 245 25.10 -2.26 -8.71
C PRO A 245 24.47 -2.94 -7.50
N ILE A 246 23.39 -3.68 -7.73
CA ILE A 246 22.84 -4.58 -6.73
C ILE A 246 23.96 -5.59 -6.49
N GLU A 247 24.66 -5.47 -5.36
CA GLU A 247 25.57 -6.52 -4.93
C GLU A 247 24.75 -7.82 -4.91
N ASP A 248 25.32 -8.89 -5.48
CA ASP A 248 24.65 -10.18 -5.60
C ASP A 248 24.00 -10.53 -4.27
N SER A 249 22.69 -10.27 -4.20
CA SER A 249 21.91 -10.65 -3.03
C SER A 249 22.03 -12.17 -2.92
N ASP A 250 22.30 -12.63 -1.71
CA ASP A 250 22.43 -14.03 -1.36
C ASP A 250 21.34 -14.83 -2.10
N ALA A 251 21.71 -15.89 -2.80
CA ALA A 251 20.79 -16.70 -3.60
C ALA A 251 19.56 -17.19 -2.81
N GLU A 252 19.69 -17.31 -1.48
CA GLU A 252 18.58 -17.64 -0.57
C GLU A 252 17.59 -16.47 -0.44
N ILE A 253 18.07 -15.23 -0.38
CA ILE A 253 17.22 -14.03 -0.36
C ILE A 253 16.48 -13.88 -1.70
N GLN A 254 17.15 -14.10 -2.83
CA GLN A 254 16.50 -14.09 -4.14
C GLN A 254 15.37 -15.10 -4.22
N LYS A 255 15.62 -16.34 -3.78
CA LYS A 255 14.62 -17.41 -3.75
C LYS A 255 13.44 -17.08 -2.83
N GLN A 256 13.68 -16.44 -1.69
CA GLN A 256 12.62 -15.99 -0.79
C GLN A 256 11.79 -14.86 -1.43
N LEU A 257 12.43 -13.90 -2.10
CA LEU A 257 11.76 -12.82 -2.81
C LEU A 257 10.94 -13.33 -4.01
N GLU A 258 11.46 -14.33 -4.74
CA GLU A 258 10.71 -15.03 -5.79
C GLU A 258 9.49 -15.76 -5.22
N ALA A 259 9.65 -16.47 -4.10
CA ALA A 259 8.54 -17.18 -3.43
C ALA A 259 7.44 -16.23 -2.93
N LEU A 260 7.81 -15.00 -2.59
CA LEU A 260 6.90 -13.92 -2.18
C LEU A 260 6.34 -13.13 -3.37
N GLY A 261 6.77 -13.41 -4.62
CA GLY A 261 6.30 -12.73 -5.82
C GLY A 261 6.93 -11.35 -6.08
N TYR A 262 8.02 -11.01 -5.40
CA TYR A 262 8.72 -9.74 -5.61
C TYR A 262 9.73 -9.77 -6.76
N LEU A 263 10.24 -10.94 -7.10
CA LEU A 263 11.14 -11.16 -8.22
C LEU A 263 10.49 -12.16 -9.19
N ASN A 264 10.09 -11.69 -10.39
CA ASN A 264 9.69 -12.49 -11.54
C ASN A 264 10.17 -11.80 -12.82
#